data_063a723fb496200c2671dce48364dd10
#
_entry.id   063a723fb496200c2671dce48364dd10
#
_cell.length_a   1.000
_cell.length_b   1.000
_cell.length_c   1.000
_cell.angle_alpha   90.00
_cell.angle_beta   90.00
_cell.angle_gamma   90.00
#
_symmetry.space_group_name_H-M   'P 1'
#
loop_
_entity.id
_entity.type
_entity.pdbx_description
1 polymer ?
#
loop_
_entity_poly.entity_id
_entity_poly.type
_entity_poly.pdbx_seq_one_letter_code
_entity_poly.pdbx_strand_id
1 'polypeptide(L)'
;MSPGEPDPMTPGIRSLVAGNWKMNGTSASLNELRMIGNGFMSGLDAETEALVCVPATLLHQAAEILSRTPVRAGGEDCHPKESGAYTGQISAEMLKDAGASHVIVGHSERREQCGDDDAIVNAKASAAWRAGLVAIICIGETRAEREAGGTRGRRAPAGQLRADT
;
A
#
# COMPACT_ATOMS: atom_id res chain seq x y z
N MET A 1 -3.68 19.53 29.82
CA MET A 1 -3.28 18.87 28.54
C MET A 1 -3.85 19.73 27.44
N SER A 2 -3.00 20.40 26.67
CA SER A 2 -3.41 21.25 25.55
C SER A 2 -3.95 20.43 24.40
N PRO A 3 -5.08 20.78 23.77
CA PRO A 3 -5.58 20.11 22.60
C PRO A 3 -4.74 20.57 21.40
N GLY A 4 -3.93 19.70 20.81
CA GLY A 4 -3.31 19.97 19.53
C GLY A 4 -1.88 19.51 19.28
N GLU A 5 -1.21 18.83 20.19
CA GLU A 5 0.05 18.17 19.84
C GLU A 5 -0.25 16.88 19.07
N PRO A 6 0.31 16.70 17.85
CA PRO A 6 0.19 15.44 17.15
C PRO A 6 0.83 14.35 18.02
N ASP A 7 0.13 13.21 18.13
CA ASP A 7 0.63 12.01 18.81
C ASP A 7 2.04 11.71 18.30
N PRO A 8 3.06 11.59 19.17
CA PRO A 8 4.43 11.42 18.69
C PRO A 8 4.50 10.16 17.82
N MET A 9 4.87 10.38 16.57
CA MET A 9 5.11 9.29 15.62
C MET A 9 6.07 8.29 16.24
N THR A 10 5.88 7.01 15.96
CA THR A 10 6.73 5.94 16.51
C THR A 10 8.20 6.31 16.27
N PRO A 11 9.02 6.47 17.35
CA PRO A 11 10.39 6.92 17.20
C PRO A 11 11.20 6.02 16.26
N GLY A 12 11.92 6.64 15.31
CA GLY A 12 12.77 5.93 14.34
C GLY A 12 12.04 5.40 13.10
N ILE A 13 10.73 5.61 12.97
CA ILE A 13 9.96 5.26 11.77
C ILE A 13 9.64 6.53 10.99
N ARG A 14 10.04 6.55 9.70
CA ARG A 14 9.71 7.65 8.79
C ARG A 14 8.24 7.60 8.40
N SER A 15 7.62 8.75 8.24
CA SER A 15 6.26 8.84 7.70
C SER A 15 6.21 8.34 6.26
N LEU A 16 5.17 7.58 5.91
CA LEU A 16 4.88 7.19 4.54
C LEU A 16 3.63 7.91 4.04
N VAL A 17 3.77 8.68 2.98
CA VAL A 17 2.64 9.23 2.23
C VAL A 17 2.37 8.31 1.05
N ALA A 18 1.24 7.61 1.08
CA ALA A 18 0.84 6.66 0.05
C ALA A 18 -0.38 7.19 -0.73
N GLY A 19 -0.19 7.48 -2.01
CA GLY A 19 -1.26 7.77 -2.95
C GLY A 19 -1.85 6.48 -3.52
N ASN A 20 -3.15 6.47 -3.79
CA ASN A 20 -3.84 5.35 -4.45
C ASN A 20 -4.63 5.88 -5.64
N TRP A 21 -4.25 5.45 -6.85
CA TRP A 21 -4.95 5.85 -8.07
C TRP A 21 -6.31 5.19 -8.20
N LYS A 22 -6.50 4.06 -7.53
CA LYS A 22 -7.69 3.24 -7.67
C LYS A 22 -7.87 2.82 -9.15
N MET A 23 -9.10 2.63 -9.62
CA MET A 23 -9.38 2.30 -11.01
C MET A 23 -9.32 3.56 -11.90
N ASN A 24 -8.18 4.24 -11.94
CA ASN A 24 -7.97 5.44 -12.75
C ASN A 24 -6.64 5.40 -13.50
N GLY A 25 -6.58 6.13 -14.59
CA GLY A 25 -5.37 6.35 -15.35
C GLY A 25 -5.20 5.38 -16.53
N THR A 26 -4.50 5.89 -17.50
CA THR A 26 -4.00 5.17 -18.70
C THR A 26 -2.53 5.51 -18.89
N SER A 27 -1.89 4.99 -19.93
CA SER A 27 -0.50 5.34 -20.28
C SER A 27 -0.28 6.86 -20.40
N ALA A 28 -1.29 7.61 -20.84
CA ALA A 28 -1.22 9.07 -20.93
C ALA A 28 -1.10 9.76 -19.57
N SER A 29 -1.60 9.12 -18.50
CA SER A 29 -1.56 9.65 -17.13
C SER A 29 -0.19 9.47 -16.45
N LEU A 30 0.71 8.68 -17.01
CA LEU A 30 2.02 8.38 -16.40
C LEU A 30 2.92 9.61 -16.24
N ASN A 31 2.64 10.70 -16.98
CA ASN A 31 3.38 11.95 -16.80
C ASN A 31 3.18 12.56 -15.40
N GLU A 32 2.04 12.31 -14.76
CA GLU A 32 1.77 12.73 -13.37
C GLU A 32 2.81 12.14 -12.41
N LEU A 33 3.21 10.88 -12.61
CA LEU A 33 4.23 10.24 -11.78
C LEU A 33 5.60 10.92 -11.89
N ARG A 34 5.97 11.40 -13.10
CA ARG A 34 7.21 12.18 -13.27
C ARG A 34 7.15 13.49 -12.51
N MET A 35 6.00 14.18 -12.56
CA MET A 35 5.80 15.43 -11.83
C MET A 35 5.86 15.20 -10.32
N ILE A 36 5.21 14.14 -9.82
CA ILE A 36 5.25 13.76 -8.40
C ILE A 36 6.68 13.42 -7.98
N GLY A 37 7.39 12.58 -8.73
CA GLY A 37 8.76 12.18 -8.44
C GLY A 37 9.71 13.38 -8.37
N ASN A 38 9.65 14.28 -9.34
CA ASN A 38 10.48 15.48 -9.38
C ASN A 38 10.13 16.46 -8.26
N GLY A 39 8.84 16.66 -7.97
CA GLY A 39 8.40 17.52 -6.88
C GLY A 39 8.82 17.02 -5.51
N PHE A 40 8.81 15.70 -5.31
CA PHE A 40 9.22 15.09 -4.05
C PHE A 40 10.72 15.25 -3.76
N MET A 41 11.56 15.25 -4.79
CA MET A 41 13.02 15.46 -4.70
C MET A 41 13.41 16.87 -4.23
N SER A 42 12.49 17.80 -4.10
CA SER A 42 12.76 19.18 -3.68
C SER A 42 12.93 19.36 -2.15
N GLY A 43 13.23 18.29 -1.41
CA GLY A 43 13.56 18.31 0.02
C GLY A 43 12.58 17.56 0.93
N LEU A 44 11.45 17.07 0.40
CA LEU A 44 10.47 16.30 1.16
C LEU A 44 10.97 14.87 1.48
N ASP A 45 11.89 14.35 0.67
CA ASP A 45 12.47 13.01 0.79
C ASP A 45 13.39 12.84 2.02
N ALA A 46 13.81 13.93 2.66
CA ALA A 46 14.65 13.87 3.86
C ALA A 46 13.87 13.34 5.09
N GLU A 47 12.59 13.66 5.21
CA GLU A 47 11.79 13.38 6.41
C GLU A 47 10.65 12.37 6.16
N THR A 48 10.25 12.18 4.91
CA THR A 48 9.07 11.41 4.54
C THR A 48 9.39 10.44 3.40
N GLU A 49 8.77 9.27 3.41
CA GLU A 49 8.74 8.35 2.28
C GLU A 49 7.48 8.60 1.46
N ALA A 50 7.56 8.40 0.14
CA ALA A 50 6.43 8.53 -0.76
C ALA A 50 6.23 7.28 -1.61
N LEU A 51 4.97 6.94 -1.81
CA LEU A 51 4.52 5.80 -2.59
C LEU A 51 3.31 6.18 -3.42
N VAL A 52 3.23 5.68 -4.64
CA VAL A 52 2.01 5.74 -5.45
C VAL A 52 1.63 4.33 -5.86
N CYS A 53 0.45 3.87 -5.40
CA CYS A 53 -0.16 2.63 -5.85
C CYS A 53 -0.98 2.90 -7.11
N VAL A 54 -0.77 2.08 -8.13
CA VAL A 54 -1.38 2.24 -9.46
C VAL A 54 -2.01 0.93 -9.93
N PRO A 55 -2.97 0.97 -10.88
CA PRO A 55 -3.49 -0.24 -11.52
C PRO A 55 -2.38 -1.13 -12.05
N ALA A 56 -2.57 -2.45 -11.94
CA ALA A 56 -1.57 -3.44 -12.36
C ALA A 56 -1.14 -3.28 -13.82
N THR A 57 -2.03 -2.77 -14.69
CA THR A 57 -1.76 -2.46 -16.10
C THR A 57 -0.74 -1.34 -16.31
N LEU A 58 -0.48 -0.53 -15.29
CA LEU A 58 0.45 0.61 -15.34
C LEU A 58 1.68 0.40 -14.47
N LEU A 59 1.67 -0.62 -13.59
CA LEU A 59 2.64 -0.76 -12.52
C LEU A 59 4.09 -0.85 -13.03
N HIS A 60 4.36 -1.66 -14.05
CA HIS A 60 5.71 -1.80 -14.60
C HIS A 60 6.25 -0.46 -15.12
N GLN A 61 5.47 0.25 -15.93
CA GLN A 61 5.86 1.57 -16.45
C GLN A 61 6.00 2.61 -15.33
N ALA A 62 5.13 2.56 -14.31
CA ALA A 62 5.22 3.44 -13.15
C ALA A 62 6.52 3.19 -12.37
N ALA A 63 6.88 1.93 -12.14
CA ALA A 63 8.12 1.56 -11.46
C ALA A 63 9.37 2.03 -12.24
N GLU A 64 9.37 1.88 -13.57
CA GLU A 64 10.45 2.41 -14.42
C GLU A 64 10.57 3.93 -14.32
N ILE A 65 9.46 4.66 -14.42
CA ILE A 65 9.43 6.12 -14.35
C ILE A 65 9.97 6.62 -13.00
N LEU A 66 9.57 5.97 -11.92
CA LEU A 66 9.93 6.34 -10.55
C LEU A 66 11.32 5.84 -10.12
N SER A 67 11.96 4.94 -10.87
CA SER A 67 13.23 4.27 -10.51
C SER A 67 14.38 5.20 -10.15
N ARG A 68 14.37 6.44 -10.65
CA ARG A 68 15.40 7.47 -10.40
C ARG A 68 14.92 8.55 -9.42
N THR A 69 13.84 8.30 -8.71
CA THR A 69 13.26 9.21 -7.71
C THR A 69 13.14 8.49 -6.37
N PRO A 70 12.99 9.17 -5.25
CA PRO A 70 12.72 8.54 -3.97
C PRO A 70 11.27 8.05 -3.82
N VAL A 71 10.39 8.34 -4.77
CA VAL A 71 8.99 7.88 -4.77
C VAL A 71 8.94 6.44 -5.26
N ARG A 72 8.21 5.59 -4.56
CA ARG A 72 8.08 4.16 -4.87
C ARG A 72 6.78 3.88 -5.62
N ALA A 73 6.75 2.78 -6.38
CA ALA A 73 5.54 2.24 -6.99
C ALA A 73 4.98 1.08 -6.16
N GLY A 74 3.65 0.96 -6.11
CA GLY A 74 2.96 -0.12 -5.43
C GLY A 74 1.74 -0.64 -6.18
N GLY A 75 1.28 -1.84 -5.77
CA GLY A 75 0.04 -2.44 -6.24
C GLY A 75 -1.15 -2.06 -5.36
N GLU A 76 -2.35 -2.23 -5.89
CA GLU A 76 -3.61 -1.85 -5.24
C GLU A 76 -4.34 -3.02 -4.58
N ASP A 77 -3.94 -4.25 -4.90
CA ASP A 77 -4.39 -5.52 -4.31
C ASP A 77 -3.49 -6.66 -4.79
N CYS A 78 -3.54 -7.82 -4.12
CA CYS A 78 -2.95 -9.05 -4.62
C CYS A 78 -3.79 -10.28 -4.26
N HIS A 79 -3.60 -11.37 -5.03
CA HIS A 79 -4.18 -12.67 -4.72
C HIS A 79 -3.34 -13.41 -3.66
N PRO A 80 -3.95 -14.17 -2.72
CA PRO A 80 -3.21 -14.91 -1.69
C PRO A 80 -2.28 -16.02 -2.23
N LYS A 81 -2.62 -16.58 -3.39
CA LYS A 81 -1.82 -17.63 -4.03
C LYS A 81 -0.78 -17.04 -4.97
N GLU A 82 0.35 -17.72 -5.07
CA GLU A 82 1.47 -17.35 -5.92
C GLU A 82 1.12 -17.44 -7.41
N SER A 83 0.39 -18.49 -7.79
CA SER A 83 -0.04 -18.77 -9.16
C SER A 83 -1.24 -19.71 -9.16
N GLY A 84 -1.82 -19.95 -10.34
CA GLY A 84 -2.89 -20.95 -10.51
C GLY A 84 -4.02 -20.50 -11.43
N ALA A 85 -5.14 -21.22 -11.37
CA ALA A 85 -6.33 -20.97 -12.19
C ALA A 85 -7.20 -19.85 -11.60
N TYR A 86 -6.66 -18.64 -11.58
CA TYR A 86 -7.28 -17.42 -11.02
C TYR A 86 -7.34 -16.32 -12.08
N THR A 87 -8.09 -16.58 -13.15
CA THR A 87 -8.19 -15.67 -14.31
C THR A 87 -8.56 -14.26 -13.90
N GLY A 88 -7.75 -13.28 -14.29
CA GLY A 88 -7.94 -11.86 -13.96
C GLY A 88 -7.36 -11.42 -12.62
N GLN A 89 -6.85 -12.33 -11.78
CA GLN A 89 -6.19 -11.99 -10.53
C GLN A 89 -4.68 -11.76 -10.74
N ILE A 90 -4.08 -10.96 -9.88
CA ILE A 90 -2.65 -10.64 -9.90
C ILE A 90 -2.04 -11.14 -8.58
N SER A 91 -1.00 -11.95 -8.65
CA SER A 91 -0.30 -12.40 -7.43
C SER A 91 0.68 -11.35 -6.89
N ALA A 92 1.08 -11.50 -5.63
CA ALA A 92 2.09 -10.63 -5.03
C ALA A 92 3.44 -10.76 -5.77
N GLU A 93 3.77 -11.95 -6.24
CA GLU A 93 4.97 -12.25 -7.03
C GLU A 93 4.96 -11.49 -8.36
N MET A 94 3.82 -11.45 -9.06
CA MET A 94 3.66 -10.67 -10.29
C MET A 94 3.82 -9.17 -10.06
N LEU A 95 3.30 -8.65 -8.95
CA LEU A 95 3.49 -7.25 -8.57
C LEU A 95 4.96 -6.95 -8.28
N LYS A 96 5.65 -7.85 -7.57
CA LYS A 96 7.08 -7.72 -7.28
C LYS A 96 7.92 -7.71 -8.55
N ASP A 97 7.66 -8.63 -9.46
CA ASP A 97 8.32 -8.72 -10.78
C ASP A 97 8.10 -7.44 -11.61
N ALA A 98 6.90 -6.88 -11.56
CA ALA A 98 6.57 -5.60 -12.20
C ALA A 98 7.23 -4.37 -11.54
N GLY A 99 7.96 -4.54 -10.44
CA GLY A 99 8.73 -3.48 -9.78
C GLY A 99 8.04 -2.84 -8.57
N ALA A 100 6.95 -3.42 -8.06
CA ALA A 100 6.33 -2.93 -6.83
C ALA A 100 7.27 -3.11 -5.62
N SER A 101 7.21 -2.17 -4.71
CA SER A 101 7.80 -2.25 -3.37
C SER A 101 6.76 -2.52 -2.29
N HIS A 102 5.52 -2.12 -2.53
CA HIS A 102 4.40 -2.19 -1.61
C HIS A 102 3.15 -2.70 -2.31
N VAL A 103 2.17 -3.15 -1.52
CA VAL A 103 0.83 -3.47 -2.00
C VAL A 103 -0.21 -3.11 -0.95
N ILE A 104 -1.32 -2.51 -1.38
CA ILE A 104 -2.50 -2.28 -0.53
C ILE A 104 -3.26 -3.60 -0.41
N VAL A 105 -3.70 -3.95 0.79
CA VAL A 105 -4.60 -5.09 1.02
C VAL A 105 -5.74 -4.70 1.95
N GLY A 106 -6.93 -5.22 1.70
CA GLY A 106 -8.12 -4.96 2.52
C GLY A 106 -8.68 -3.55 2.43
N HIS A 107 -8.43 -2.82 1.33
CA HIS A 107 -9.04 -1.50 1.12
C HIS A 107 -10.57 -1.57 1.27
N SER A 108 -11.19 -0.52 1.83
CA SER A 108 -12.63 -0.50 2.12
C SER A 108 -13.49 -0.87 0.90
N GLU A 109 -13.15 -0.36 -0.27
CA GLU A 109 -13.85 -0.70 -1.52
C GLU A 109 -13.82 -2.21 -1.82
N ARG A 110 -12.70 -2.89 -1.54
CA ARG A 110 -12.60 -4.34 -1.73
C ARG A 110 -13.36 -5.13 -0.68
N ARG A 111 -13.37 -4.64 0.56
CA ARG A 111 -14.21 -5.23 1.63
C ARG A 111 -15.68 -5.15 1.28
N GLU A 112 -16.12 -4.01 0.79
CA GLU A 112 -17.53 -3.75 0.45
C GLU A 112 -17.98 -4.41 -0.86
N GLN A 113 -17.15 -4.36 -1.91
CA GLN A 113 -17.54 -4.76 -3.26
C GLN A 113 -17.07 -6.16 -3.65
N CYS A 114 -15.97 -6.65 -3.05
CA CYS A 114 -15.37 -7.94 -3.37
C CYS A 114 -15.43 -8.95 -2.22
N GLY A 115 -15.92 -8.56 -1.04
CA GLY A 115 -16.07 -9.44 0.10
C GLY A 115 -14.75 -9.79 0.80
N ASP A 116 -13.72 -8.95 0.68
CA ASP A 116 -12.44 -9.14 1.39
C ASP A 116 -12.67 -9.03 2.91
N ASP A 117 -12.83 -10.14 3.61
CA ASP A 117 -12.89 -10.20 5.06
C ASP A 117 -11.48 -10.18 5.69
N ASP A 118 -11.40 -10.19 7.02
CA ASP A 118 -10.12 -10.15 7.73
C ASP A 118 -9.27 -11.40 7.48
N ALA A 119 -9.87 -12.56 7.23
CA ALA A 119 -9.14 -13.78 6.91
C ALA A 119 -8.49 -13.70 5.52
N ILE A 120 -9.23 -13.17 4.54
CA ILE A 120 -8.73 -12.90 3.19
C ILE A 120 -7.62 -11.84 3.23
N VAL A 121 -7.81 -10.76 3.96
CA VAL A 121 -6.81 -9.69 4.10
C VAL A 121 -5.52 -10.20 4.75
N ASN A 122 -5.63 -11.03 5.79
CA ASN A 122 -4.48 -11.68 6.42
C ASN A 122 -3.73 -12.59 5.42
N ALA A 123 -4.45 -13.38 4.62
CA ALA A 123 -3.84 -14.23 3.61
C ALA A 123 -3.14 -13.42 2.50
N LYS A 124 -3.71 -12.28 2.09
CA LYS A 124 -3.10 -11.35 1.13
C LYS A 124 -1.85 -10.68 1.71
N ALA A 125 -1.89 -10.23 2.98
CA ALA A 125 -0.71 -9.67 3.64
C ALA A 125 0.43 -10.69 3.73
N SER A 126 0.11 -11.93 4.08
CA SER A 126 1.09 -13.03 4.09
C SER A 126 1.69 -13.30 2.71
N ALA A 127 0.88 -13.20 1.64
CA ALA A 127 1.37 -13.31 0.27
C ALA A 127 2.31 -12.15 -0.10
N ALA A 128 1.98 -10.91 0.30
CA ALA A 128 2.84 -9.76 0.09
C ALA A 128 4.22 -9.96 0.74
N TRP A 129 4.25 -10.40 2.00
CA TRP A 129 5.51 -10.66 2.71
C TRP A 129 6.30 -11.81 2.08
N ARG A 130 5.65 -12.90 1.67
CA ARG A 130 6.29 -14.00 0.94
C ARG A 130 7.00 -13.52 -0.32
N ALA A 131 6.40 -12.57 -1.05
CA ALA A 131 6.97 -11.98 -2.27
C ALA A 131 8.00 -10.86 -1.97
N GLY A 132 8.28 -10.52 -0.70
CA GLY A 132 9.18 -9.44 -0.32
C GLY A 132 8.60 -8.04 -0.60
N LEU A 133 7.27 -7.90 -0.52
CA LEU A 133 6.57 -6.62 -0.56
C LEU A 133 6.20 -6.15 0.84
N VAL A 134 6.14 -4.83 1.03
CA VAL A 134 5.54 -4.23 2.22
C VAL A 134 4.02 -4.19 2.04
N ALA A 135 3.28 -4.80 2.97
CA ALA A 135 1.82 -4.75 2.95
C ALA A 135 1.29 -3.49 3.64
N ILE A 136 0.48 -2.71 2.92
CA ILE A 136 -0.32 -1.61 3.49
C ILE A 136 -1.69 -2.19 3.84
N ILE A 137 -1.88 -2.52 5.12
CA ILE A 137 -3.10 -3.19 5.59
C ILE A 137 -4.14 -2.14 5.96
N CYS A 138 -5.24 -2.10 5.19
CA CYS A 138 -6.40 -1.27 5.53
C CYS A 138 -7.27 -2.01 6.56
N ILE A 139 -7.40 -1.43 7.74
CA ILE A 139 -8.12 -2.06 8.86
C ILE A 139 -9.64 -2.04 8.69
N GLY A 140 -10.17 -1.24 7.76
CA GLY A 140 -11.58 -1.24 7.40
C GLY A 140 -12.52 -0.81 8.53
N GLU A 141 -12.05 0.03 9.47
CA GLU A 141 -12.92 0.55 10.52
C GLU A 141 -14.05 1.40 9.94
N THR A 142 -15.25 1.19 10.43
CA THR A 142 -16.38 2.04 10.13
C THR A 142 -16.34 3.32 10.99
N ARG A 143 -17.05 4.36 10.56
CA ARG A 143 -17.20 5.58 11.35
C ARG A 143 -17.73 5.29 12.76
N ALA A 144 -18.72 4.42 12.88
CA ALA A 144 -19.30 4.03 14.16
C ALA A 144 -18.27 3.32 15.08
N GLU A 145 -17.46 2.42 14.54
CA GLU A 145 -16.39 1.76 15.29
C GLU A 145 -15.32 2.76 15.75
N ARG A 146 -14.96 3.75 14.91
CA ARG A 146 -14.02 4.80 15.27
C ARG A 146 -14.56 5.67 16.40
N GLU A 147 -15.81 6.13 16.29
CA GLU A 147 -16.47 6.95 17.31
C GLU A 147 -16.66 6.19 18.63
N ALA A 148 -16.85 4.87 18.60
CA ALA A 148 -16.90 4.00 19.76
C ALA A 148 -15.51 3.63 20.34
N GLY A 149 -14.40 4.10 19.75
CA GLY A 149 -13.05 3.75 20.18
C GLY A 149 -12.62 2.33 19.80
N GLY A 150 -13.35 1.67 18.88
CA GLY A 150 -13.14 0.28 18.46
C GLY A 150 -11.89 0.04 17.62
N THR A 151 -11.24 1.08 17.13
CA THR A 151 -10.02 1.00 16.27
C THR A 151 -8.91 0.16 16.90
N ARG A 152 -8.79 0.18 18.23
CA ARG A 152 -7.76 -0.58 18.96
C ARG A 152 -7.93 -2.10 18.86
N GLY A 153 -9.16 -2.60 18.63
CA GLY A 153 -9.45 -4.04 18.48
C GLY A 153 -9.02 -4.62 17.13
N ARG A 154 -8.83 -3.78 16.11
CA ARG A 154 -8.45 -4.20 14.74
C ARG A 154 -6.96 -4.10 14.43
N ARG A 155 -6.10 -3.78 15.43
CA ARG A 155 -4.66 -3.80 15.23
C ARG A 155 -4.19 -5.21 14.90
N ALA A 156 -3.42 -5.36 13.83
CA ALA A 156 -2.68 -6.59 13.57
C ALA A 156 -1.83 -6.95 14.80
N PRO A 157 -1.78 -8.23 15.20
CA PRO A 157 -0.98 -8.65 16.35
C PRO A 157 0.47 -8.19 16.16
N ALA A 158 1.05 -7.56 17.17
CA ALA A 158 2.35 -6.89 17.16
C ALA A 158 3.57 -7.80 16.86
N GLY A 159 3.35 -9.07 16.53
CA GLY A 159 4.40 -10.06 16.25
C GLY A 159 4.72 -10.29 14.78
N GLN A 160 3.97 -9.70 13.84
CA GLN A 160 4.12 -9.98 12.40
C GLN A 160 4.70 -8.80 11.57
N LEU A 161 5.19 -7.76 12.22
CA LEU A 161 5.83 -6.60 11.56
C LEU A 161 7.36 -6.72 11.45
N ARG A 162 7.93 -7.90 11.59
CA ARG A 162 9.36 -8.11 11.34
C ARG A 162 9.55 -8.75 9.96
N ALA A 163 9.95 -7.94 8.99
CA ALA A 163 10.80 -8.42 7.92
C ALA A 163 12.16 -8.71 8.58
N ASP A 164 12.52 -9.98 8.71
CA ASP A 164 13.88 -10.36 9.03
C ASP A 164 14.80 -9.85 7.91
N THR A 165 15.84 -9.16 8.33
CA THR A 165 16.94 -8.63 7.50
C THR A 165 17.64 -9.73 6.69
#